data_70972d0eb45fd422134e1774bca4e7c7
#
_entry.id   70972d0eb45fd422134e1774bca4e7c7
#
_cell.length_a   1.000
_cell.length_b   1.000
_cell.length_c   1.000
_cell.angle_alpha   90.00
_cell.angle_beta   90.00
_cell.angle_gamma   90.00
#
_symmetry.space_group_name_H-M   'P 1'
#
loop_
_entity.id
_entity.type
_entity.pdbx_description
1 polymer ?
#
loop_
_entity_poly.entity_id
_entity_poly.type
_entity_poly.pdbx_seq_one_letter_code
_entity_poly.pdbx_strand_id
1 'polypeptide(L)'
;MISNQILQNTLDGLKGISRSDFCVTDMEGKVLATTFSGSVCGQEEVSAFANSQADSQVVKGNQYFKIYDDHQLEYVLVVSSAGDDVYTLGKLVVFQIQGLLTAYKERFNKDNFIKNLLLDNLLLVDIHNRAKKLHIEVDVRRVVYILESSQDKDYG
;
A
#
# COMPACT_ATOMS: atom_id res chain seq x y z
N MET A 1 -3.93 -4.20 -0.12
CA MET A 1 -3.53 -3.83 1.26
C MET A 1 -2.06 -4.17 1.48
N ILE A 2 -1.31 -3.24 2.04
CA ILE A 2 0.10 -3.44 2.34
C ILE A 2 0.23 -4.11 3.70
N SER A 3 1.21 -5.02 3.86
CA SER A 3 1.45 -5.64 5.16
C SER A 3 1.98 -4.61 6.16
N ASN A 4 1.68 -4.83 7.44
CA ASN A 4 2.16 -3.94 8.50
C ASN A 4 3.69 -3.93 8.57
N GLN A 5 4.33 -5.02 8.21
CA GLN A 5 5.80 -5.11 8.21
C GLN A 5 6.41 -4.20 7.15
N ILE A 6 5.80 -4.11 5.97
CA ILE A 6 6.27 -3.22 4.91
C ILE A 6 6.10 -1.77 5.33
N LEU A 7 4.95 -1.43 5.92
CA LEU A 7 4.73 -0.09 6.46
C LEU A 7 5.77 0.25 7.53
N GLN A 8 6.01 -0.67 8.46
CA GLN A 8 6.97 -0.46 9.54
C GLN A 8 8.38 -0.23 8.98
N ASN A 9 8.82 -1.06 8.04
CA ASN A 9 10.14 -0.91 7.42
C ASN A 9 10.27 0.42 6.70
N THR A 10 9.21 0.87 6.04
CA THR A 10 9.20 2.16 5.35
C THR A 10 9.33 3.31 6.34
N LEU A 11 8.57 3.28 7.43
CA LEU A 11 8.63 4.32 8.44
C LEU A 11 9.98 4.34 9.15
N ASP A 12 10.56 3.18 9.43
CA ASP A 12 11.88 3.09 10.08
C ASP A 12 12.96 3.70 9.18
N GLY A 13 12.89 3.43 7.88
CA GLY A 13 13.81 4.02 6.91
C GLY A 13 13.66 5.54 6.82
N LEU A 14 12.42 6.03 6.79
CA LEU A 14 12.14 7.45 6.73
C LEU A 14 12.59 8.17 8.00
N LYS A 15 12.42 7.54 9.17
CA LYS A 15 12.91 8.09 10.43
C LYS A 15 14.43 8.23 10.40
N GLY A 16 15.13 7.24 9.87
CA GLY A 16 16.58 7.28 9.75
C GLY A 16 17.09 8.44 8.90
N ILE A 17 16.31 8.84 7.89
CA ILE A 17 16.67 9.93 6.98
C ILE A 17 16.25 11.29 7.56
N SER A 18 15.03 11.40 8.05
CA SER A 18 14.41 12.67 8.41
C SER A 18 14.56 13.03 9.89
N ARG A 19 14.86 12.04 10.73
CA ARG A 19 14.90 12.17 12.19
C ARG A 19 13.57 12.61 12.77
N SER A 20 12.50 12.28 12.08
CA SER A 20 11.13 12.58 12.52
C SER A 20 10.43 11.27 12.86
N ASP A 21 9.39 11.34 13.67
CA ASP A 21 8.61 10.16 14.02
C ASP A 21 7.34 10.10 13.21
N PHE A 22 6.97 8.89 12.84
CA PHE A 22 5.80 8.62 12.00
C PHE A 22 4.93 7.53 12.61
N CYS A 23 3.63 7.64 12.39
CA CYS A 23 2.67 6.61 12.78
C CYS A 23 1.64 6.49 11.67
N VAL A 24 1.31 5.27 11.28
CA VAL A 24 0.24 5.00 10.31
C VAL A 24 -0.83 4.21 11.02
N THR A 25 -2.06 4.68 10.92
CA THR A 25 -3.22 4.03 11.52
C THR A 25 -4.27 3.74 10.44
N ASP A 26 -5.23 2.88 10.79
CA ASP A 26 -6.44 2.77 9.96
C ASP A 26 -7.40 3.93 10.29
N MET A 27 -8.57 3.93 9.70
CA MET A 27 -9.56 5.00 9.88
C MET A 27 -10.16 5.01 11.29
N GLU A 28 -10.02 3.93 12.02
CA GLU A 28 -10.56 3.80 13.38
C GLU A 28 -9.54 4.13 14.45
N GLY A 29 -8.30 4.42 14.03
CA GLY A 29 -7.24 4.77 14.96
C GLY A 29 -6.39 3.61 15.43
N LYS A 30 -6.57 2.43 14.84
CA LYS A 30 -5.72 1.29 15.16
C LYS A 30 -4.34 1.49 14.53
N VAL A 31 -3.30 1.41 15.34
CA VAL A 31 -1.92 1.59 14.87
C VAL A 31 -1.48 0.39 14.05
N LEU A 32 -1.05 0.65 12.82
CA LEU A 32 -0.54 -0.38 11.91
C LEU A 32 0.98 -0.41 11.90
N ALA A 33 1.61 0.75 12.01
CA ALA A 33 3.06 0.88 12.09
C ALA A 33 3.40 2.19 12.80
N THR A 34 4.46 2.22 13.57
CA THR A 34 4.87 3.44 14.29
C THR A 34 6.36 3.42 14.60
N THR A 35 6.97 4.61 14.58
CA THR A 35 8.34 4.79 15.07
C THR A 35 8.35 5.52 16.41
N PHE A 36 7.20 5.94 16.90
CA PHE A 36 7.11 6.63 18.20
C PHE A 36 7.37 5.64 19.34
N SER A 37 7.92 6.13 20.42
CA SER A 37 8.24 5.30 21.58
C SER A 37 7.10 5.20 22.59
N GLY A 38 5.93 5.70 22.27
CA GLY A 38 4.77 5.64 23.16
C GLY A 38 3.48 5.84 22.39
N SER A 39 2.36 5.95 23.12
CA SER A 39 1.08 6.23 22.52
C SER A 39 1.06 7.66 21.96
N VAL A 40 0.75 7.81 20.68
CA VAL A 40 0.90 9.07 19.99
C VAL A 40 -0.41 9.76 19.72
N CYS A 41 -1.43 8.99 19.41
CA CYS A 41 -2.73 9.53 19.04
C CYS A 41 -3.84 8.70 19.64
N GLY A 42 -4.91 9.35 20.03
CA GLY A 42 -6.11 8.67 20.50
C GLY A 42 -6.94 8.18 19.33
N GLN A 43 -7.62 7.07 19.50
CA GLN A 43 -8.52 6.54 18.48
C GLN A 43 -9.59 7.55 18.10
N GLU A 44 -10.09 8.29 19.07
CA GLU A 44 -11.12 9.32 18.85
C GLU A 44 -10.60 10.45 17.95
N GLU A 45 -9.36 10.87 18.18
CA GLU A 45 -8.76 11.96 17.42
C GLU A 45 -8.54 11.55 15.97
N VAL A 46 -8.04 10.33 15.76
CA VAL A 46 -7.84 9.81 14.42
C VAL A 46 -9.18 9.64 13.70
N SER A 47 -10.15 9.06 14.37
CA SER A 47 -11.49 8.84 13.79
C SER A 47 -12.15 10.17 13.44
N ALA A 48 -12.04 11.17 14.32
CA ALA A 48 -12.59 12.50 14.07
C ALA A 48 -11.95 13.14 12.84
N PHE A 49 -10.62 13.03 12.73
CA PHE A 49 -9.90 13.54 11.56
C PHE A 49 -10.28 12.78 10.29
N ALA A 50 -10.37 11.46 10.35
CA ALA A 50 -10.75 10.63 9.20
C ALA A 50 -12.13 11.02 8.66
N ASN A 51 -13.05 11.40 9.55
CA ASN A 51 -14.39 11.81 9.16
C ASN A 51 -14.50 13.29 8.80
N SER A 52 -13.42 14.06 8.99
CA SER A 52 -13.40 15.49 8.62
C SER A 52 -13.18 15.66 7.12
N GLN A 53 -13.39 16.86 6.62
CA GLN A 53 -13.16 17.19 5.22
C GLN A 53 -11.73 17.65 4.94
N ALA A 54 -10.93 17.83 5.99
CA ALA A 54 -9.55 18.30 5.84
C ALA A 54 -8.65 17.15 5.37
N ASP A 55 -7.74 17.43 4.43
CA ASP A 55 -6.74 16.46 4.00
C ASP A 55 -5.56 16.40 4.95
N SER A 56 -5.33 17.46 5.70
CA SER A 56 -4.32 17.53 6.74
C SER A 56 -4.80 18.43 7.86
N GLN A 57 -4.31 18.16 9.07
CA GLN A 57 -4.70 18.93 10.25
C GLN A 57 -3.66 18.79 11.33
N VAL A 58 -3.44 19.82 12.13
CA VAL A 58 -2.59 19.76 13.32
C VAL A 58 -3.46 19.39 14.51
N VAL A 59 -3.12 18.31 15.19
CA VAL A 59 -3.84 17.83 16.36
C VAL A 59 -2.83 17.59 17.46
N LYS A 60 -2.95 18.32 18.57
CA LYS A 60 -2.06 18.19 19.73
C LYS A 60 -0.56 18.26 19.37
N GLY A 61 -0.23 19.16 18.45
CA GLY A 61 1.18 19.36 18.06
C GLY A 61 1.69 18.40 17.01
N ASN A 62 0.90 17.42 16.59
CA ASN A 62 1.28 16.50 15.53
C ASN A 62 0.50 16.83 14.27
N GLN A 63 1.13 16.61 13.12
CA GLN A 63 0.50 16.84 11.83
C GLN A 63 -0.15 15.54 11.35
N TYR A 64 -1.43 15.57 11.05
CA TYR A 64 -2.19 14.44 10.55
C TYR A 64 -2.41 14.58 9.06
N PHE A 65 -2.33 13.49 8.32
CA PHE A 65 -2.54 13.44 6.87
C PHE A 65 -3.41 12.26 6.52
N LYS A 66 -4.23 12.42 5.48
CA LYS A 66 -5.01 11.33 4.93
C LYS A 66 -4.26 10.66 3.79
N ILE A 67 -4.29 9.34 3.74
CA ILE A 67 -3.70 8.56 2.66
C ILE A 67 -4.82 7.84 1.94
N TYR A 68 -4.94 8.10 0.65
CA TYR A 68 -6.00 7.55 -0.18
C TYR A 68 -5.48 6.45 -1.08
N ASP A 69 -6.34 5.46 -1.36
CA ASP A 69 -6.12 4.44 -2.37
C ASP A 69 -7.34 4.46 -3.29
N ASP A 70 -7.15 4.82 -4.56
CA ASP A 70 -8.22 4.95 -5.54
C ASP A 70 -9.39 5.82 -5.03
N HIS A 71 -9.06 6.99 -4.52
CA HIS A 71 -10.03 7.97 -3.99
C HIS A 71 -10.75 7.51 -2.73
N GLN A 72 -10.33 6.39 -2.15
CA GLN A 72 -10.89 5.88 -0.91
C GLN A 72 -9.88 6.05 0.21
N LEU A 73 -10.32 6.62 1.34
CA LEU A 73 -9.44 6.81 2.49
C LEU A 73 -9.03 5.46 3.05
N GLU A 74 -7.74 5.22 3.11
CA GLU A 74 -7.19 3.94 3.55
C GLU A 74 -6.47 4.04 4.88
N TYR A 75 -5.64 5.07 5.04
CA TYR A 75 -4.83 5.24 6.25
C TYR A 75 -4.79 6.69 6.70
N VAL A 76 -4.43 6.88 7.97
CA VAL A 76 -4.08 8.19 8.51
C VAL A 76 -2.62 8.14 8.93
N LEU A 77 -1.86 9.15 8.48
CA LEU A 77 -0.45 9.33 8.85
C LEU A 77 -0.35 10.42 9.90
N VAL A 78 0.39 10.14 10.96
CA VAL A 78 0.70 11.12 12.00
C VAL A 78 2.20 11.39 11.97
N VAL A 79 2.60 12.64 11.89
CA VAL A 79 4.01 13.05 11.82
C VAL A 79 4.32 13.98 12.98
N SER A 80 5.42 13.71 13.68
CA SER A 80 5.96 14.59 14.67
C SER A 80 7.40 14.93 14.29
N SER A 81 7.70 16.20 14.12
CA SER A 81 9.04 16.66 13.77
C SER A 81 9.35 17.96 14.49
N ALA A 82 10.60 18.12 14.86
CA ALA A 82 11.08 19.36 15.44
C ALA A 82 11.39 20.41 14.37
N GLY A 83 11.35 20.03 13.11
CA GLY A 83 11.66 20.94 11.99
C GLY A 83 10.47 21.79 11.58
N ASP A 84 10.76 22.87 10.85
CA ASP A 84 9.73 23.83 10.44
C ASP A 84 8.90 23.34 9.25
N ASP A 85 9.34 22.30 8.56
CA ASP A 85 8.72 21.83 7.32
C ASP A 85 8.05 20.47 7.46
N VAL A 86 7.29 20.31 8.53
CA VAL A 86 6.57 19.06 8.82
C VAL A 86 5.55 18.74 7.73
N TYR A 87 4.92 19.77 7.19
CA TYR A 87 3.91 19.60 6.15
C TYR A 87 4.49 18.96 4.88
N THR A 88 5.60 19.52 4.39
CA THR A 88 6.26 18.97 3.20
C THR A 88 6.76 17.56 3.45
N LEU A 89 7.36 17.33 4.60
CA LEU A 89 7.82 15.99 4.99
C LEU A 89 6.65 15.00 4.99
N GLY A 90 5.55 15.36 5.61
CA GLY A 90 4.35 14.52 5.65
C GLY A 90 3.80 14.23 4.28
N LYS A 91 3.78 15.22 3.39
CA LYS A 91 3.32 15.04 2.01
C LYS A 91 4.21 14.08 1.23
N LEU A 92 5.53 14.16 1.45
CA LEU A 92 6.46 13.21 0.82
C LEU A 92 6.21 11.78 1.31
N VAL A 93 5.96 11.61 2.59
CA VAL A 93 5.66 10.29 3.16
C VAL A 93 4.33 9.76 2.61
N VAL A 94 3.31 10.60 2.52
CA VAL A 94 2.03 10.23 1.93
C VAL A 94 2.24 9.75 0.49
N PHE A 95 3.01 10.50 -0.29
CA PHE A 95 3.32 10.13 -1.68
C PHE A 95 4.02 8.78 -1.74
N GLN A 96 4.99 8.55 -0.86
CA GLN A 96 5.73 7.28 -0.81
C GLN A 96 4.81 6.11 -0.49
N ILE A 97 3.93 6.26 0.49
CA ILE A 97 3.00 5.20 0.87
C ILE A 97 1.98 4.94 -0.23
N GLN A 98 1.49 5.98 -0.89
CA GLN A 98 0.59 5.83 -2.02
C GLN A 98 1.24 5.07 -3.17
N GLY A 99 2.53 5.34 -3.41
CA GLY A 99 3.31 4.59 -4.40
C GLY A 99 3.43 3.12 -4.05
N LEU A 100 3.63 2.81 -2.77
CA LEU A 100 3.67 1.43 -2.30
C LEU A 100 2.32 0.74 -2.48
N LEU A 101 1.23 1.42 -2.17
CA LEU A 101 -0.13 0.87 -2.36
C LEU A 101 -0.37 0.53 -3.83
N THR A 102 0.00 1.41 -4.73
CA THR A 102 -0.15 1.20 -6.17
C THR A 102 0.69 0.01 -6.64
N ALA A 103 1.94 -0.05 -6.23
CA ALA A 103 2.84 -1.14 -6.62
C ALA A 103 2.36 -2.49 -6.08
N TYR A 104 1.87 -2.52 -4.84
CA TYR A 104 1.36 -3.73 -4.23
C TYR A 104 0.10 -4.23 -4.94
N LYS A 105 -0.76 -3.31 -5.34
CA LYS A 105 -1.98 -3.62 -6.06
C LYS A 105 -1.70 -4.20 -7.44
N GLU A 106 -0.74 -3.66 -8.16
CA GLU A 106 -0.32 -4.19 -9.46
C GLU A 106 0.21 -5.62 -9.32
N ARG A 107 1.03 -5.86 -8.31
CA ARG A 107 1.57 -7.19 -8.05
C ARG A 107 0.46 -8.18 -7.74
N PHE A 108 -0.51 -7.79 -6.94
CA PHE A 108 -1.66 -8.62 -6.61
C PHE A 108 -2.47 -8.98 -7.87
N ASN A 109 -2.69 -8.02 -8.76
CA ASN A 109 -3.39 -8.25 -10.01
C ASN A 109 -2.65 -9.23 -10.93
N LYS A 110 -1.33 -9.15 -10.98
CA LYS A 110 -0.51 -10.10 -11.73
C LYS A 110 -0.63 -11.51 -11.16
N ASP A 111 -0.55 -11.63 -9.85
CA ASP A 111 -0.66 -12.93 -9.19
C ASP A 111 -2.04 -13.55 -9.44
N ASN A 112 -3.10 -12.77 -9.39
CA ASN A 112 -4.45 -13.23 -9.69
C ASN A 112 -4.59 -13.66 -11.15
N PHE A 113 -3.98 -12.93 -12.07
CA PHE A 113 -3.99 -13.29 -13.48
C PHE A 113 -3.34 -14.66 -13.68
N ILE A 114 -2.17 -14.86 -13.11
CA ILE A 114 -1.44 -16.15 -13.22
C ILE A 114 -2.25 -17.27 -12.58
N LYS A 115 -2.85 -17.03 -11.43
CA LYS A 115 -3.66 -18.02 -10.74
C LYS A 115 -4.86 -18.44 -11.62
N ASN A 116 -5.54 -17.49 -12.23
CA ASN A 116 -6.67 -17.78 -13.11
C ASN A 116 -6.24 -18.52 -14.36
N LEU A 117 -5.06 -18.20 -14.88
CA LEU A 117 -4.48 -18.90 -16.00
C LEU A 117 -4.25 -20.37 -15.67
N LEU A 118 -3.65 -20.65 -14.51
CA LEU A 118 -3.36 -22.01 -14.06
C LEU A 118 -4.63 -22.81 -13.79
N LEU A 119 -5.75 -22.15 -13.50
CA LEU A 119 -7.03 -22.80 -13.26
C LEU A 119 -7.86 -22.98 -14.55
N ASP A 120 -7.28 -22.61 -15.69
CA ASP A 120 -7.96 -22.75 -16.99
C ASP A 120 -9.26 -21.96 -17.07
N ASN A 121 -9.38 -20.89 -16.33
CA ASN A 121 -10.59 -20.07 -16.30
C ASN A 121 -10.64 -19.03 -17.41
N LEU A 122 -9.59 -18.94 -18.23
CA LEU A 122 -9.47 -17.91 -19.26
C LEU A 122 -9.29 -18.54 -20.64
N LEU A 123 -9.95 -17.95 -21.62
CA LEU A 123 -9.70 -18.30 -23.02
C LEU A 123 -8.35 -17.73 -23.44
N LEU A 124 -7.70 -18.37 -24.39
CA LEU A 124 -6.38 -17.96 -24.85
C LEU A 124 -6.32 -16.48 -25.26
N VAL A 125 -7.38 -15.99 -25.94
CA VAL A 125 -7.46 -14.59 -26.35
C VAL A 125 -7.54 -13.68 -25.13
N ASP A 126 -8.33 -14.05 -24.15
CA ASP A 126 -8.46 -13.27 -22.92
C ASP A 126 -7.16 -13.25 -22.14
N ILE A 127 -6.44 -14.38 -22.10
CA ILE A 127 -5.15 -14.47 -21.46
C ILE A 127 -4.19 -13.46 -22.06
N HIS A 128 -4.11 -13.44 -23.39
CA HIS A 128 -3.23 -12.52 -24.11
C HIS A 128 -3.58 -11.05 -23.82
N ASN A 129 -4.86 -10.72 -23.90
CA ASN A 129 -5.34 -9.35 -23.68
C ASN A 129 -5.09 -8.88 -22.25
N ARG A 130 -5.34 -9.72 -21.27
CA ARG A 130 -5.13 -9.38 -19.87
C ARG A 130 -3.65 -9.22 -19.53
N ALA A 131 -2.82 -10.09 -20.09
CA ALA A 131 -1.37 -9.98 -19.86
C ALA A 131 -0.83 -8.67 -20.42
N LYS A 132 -1.30 -8.26 -21.59
CA LYS A 132 -0.90 -7.00 -22.21
C LYS A 132 -1.36 -5.82 -21.35
N LYS A 133 -2.56 -5.87 -20.80
CA LYS A 133 -3.11 -4.82 -19.95
C LYS A 133 -2.31 -4.67 -18.65
N LEU A 134 -1.81 -5.76 -18.10
CA LEU A 134 -1.05 -5.78 -16.84
C LEU A 134 0.46 -5.62 -17.07
N HIS A 135 0.88 -5.31 -18.29
CA HIS A 135 2.29 -5.15 -18.65
C HIS A 135 3.11 -6.42 -18.39
N ILE A 136 2.48 -7.58 -18.50
CA ILE A 136 3.18 -8.86 -18.42
C ILE A 136 3.61 -9.22 -19.84
N GLU A 137 4.87 -9.58 -20.04
CA GLU A 137 5.32 -10.07 -21.33
C GLU A 137 4.61 -11.37 -21.63
N VAL A 138 3.86 -11.40 -22.73
CA VAL A 138 3.16 -12.59 -23.13
C VAL A 138 3.82 -13.18 -24.35
N ASP A 139 4.41 -14.35 -24.15
CA ASP A 139 4.85 -15.22 -25.21
C ASP A 139 3.82 -16.36 -25.20
N VAL A 140 3.10 -16.55 -26.30
CA VAL A 140 2.09 -17.60 -26.42
C VAL A 140 2.68 -18.97 -26.10
N ARG A 141 3.90 -19.21 -26.55
CA ARG A 141 4.63 -20.44 -26.28
C ARG A 141 4.87 -20.64 -24.78
N ARG A 142 5.20 -19.54 -24.09
CA ARG A 142 5.44 -19.54 -22.65
C ARG A 142 4.17 -19.84 -21.86
N VAL A 143 3.04 -19.27 -22.32
CA VAL A 143 1.74 -19.52 -21.68
C VAL A 143 1.38 -21.00 -21.80
N VAL A 144 1.54 -21.57 -22.99
CA VAL A 144 1.26 -22.98 -23.23
C VAL A 144 2.17 -23.87 -22.38
N TYR A 145 3.43 -23.51 -22.28
CA TYR A 145 4.39 -24.25 -21.45
C TYR A 145 3.96 -24.28 -19.98
N ILE A 146 3.50 -23.15 -19.46
CA ILE A 146 3.03 -23.07 -18.06
C ILE A 146 1.85 -24.00 -17.84
N LEU A 147 0.92 -24.05 -18.78
CA LEU A 147 -0.25 -24.92 -18.69
C LEU A 147 0.16 -26.40 -18.73
N GLU A 148 1.07 -26.77 -19.60
CA GLU A 148 1.59 -28.12 -19.68
C GLU A 148 2.28 -28.52 -18.37
N SER A 149 3.14 -27.63 -17.85
CA SER A 149 3.83 -27.89 -16.60
C SER A 149 2.86 -28.04 -15.45
N SER A 150 1.81 -27.28 -15.41
CA SER A 150 0.79 -27.38 -14.40
C SER A 150 0.05 -28.70 -14.52
N GLN A 151 -0.22 -29.13 -15.73
CA GLN A 151 -0.84 -30.41 -16.00
C GLN A 151 0.06 -31.58 -15.64
N ASP A 152 1.35 -31.51 -16.03
CA ASP A 152 2.31 -32.54 -15.69
C ASP A 152 2.44 -32.75 -14.21
N LYS A 153 2.11 -31.72 -13.47
CA LYS A 153 2.14 -31.81 -12.04
C LYS A 153 0.90 -32.34 -11.44
N ASP A 154 -0.14 -32.12 -12.01
CA ASP A 154 -1.38 -32.69 -11.67
C ASP A 154 -1.44 -34.05 -11.69
N TYR A 155 -0.79 -34.33 -12.44
CA TYR A 155 -0.13 -35.31 -12.80
C TYR A 155 1.03 -35.14 -11.96
N GLY A 156 1.38 -34.44 -11.70
CA GLY A 156 2.46 -34.41 -10.89
C GLY A 156 2.73 -33.04 -10.31
#